data_a08d53de3d5159992a2079a88c9be2c3
#
_entry.id   a08d53de3d5159992a2079a88c9be2c3
#
_cell.length_a   1.000
_cell.length_b   1.000
_cell.length_c   1.000
_cell.angle_alpha   90.00
_cell.angle_beta   90.00
_cell.angle_gamma   90.00
#
_symmetry.space_group_name_H-M   'P 1'
#
loop_
_entity.id
_entity.type
_entity.pdbx_description
1 polymer ?
#
loop_
_entity_poly.entity_id
_entity_poly.type
_entity_poly.pdbx_seq_one_letter_code
_entity_poly.pdbx_strand_id
1 'polypeptide(L)'
;MCPLFVGKIIPIVNEGYQFDDVDGQEVPGLNESDDFPIETATANTVISGVYAGGQIAMKIVKQADFDYFADLTFPHPITFTINVTYPITGGTRTEDVTLSGRLISFAETNDGSVVSPVYYYTFTFDNLNGPSIPIQDATINTTKFILNDNAALIVGPFFSPIPSSQLWLHTQSGLGGNSETNWVVNIWKVDNDNNLIPGTEQTFTYRQTTPHDYMSETFNRTDKLIPAGGFGRYAITFQRTDNSSDASKLQVEEIHAVNVRTNVVHAEDSLVMVKVRATENATSGRDRKYNALITRHVISYNMTTQQVDYTLRPSRKFADIALFNWLVVGQQPESSIDIYGLYQIQAEIDAIDPRLGYFDFTFDDEDVSLGSRMETICDAASVSVYDDNGVLSFTRDGKKTSAATIFNRSNTKPDGYSLSYDMTLPGGYDGVEVQYRNPDTNKQDFVRYRISGNTIIEGSPAKAKKFEMLYVRNRFQAAERALRECRRLIYSRMTMQVTAMADGEWVNIGDMVQVPDTYDTNQQAGYIVSRVGNDFETSERINFSGTMFVQVTDSFGATTARYPASPRADTAFGFTAAIPNIELNLFDGFDVQSPSRYVIATSQELDAGQWTITAKQPDGKGSTALTLAEYSDLIYQ
;
A
#
# COMPACT_ATOMS: atom_id res chain seq x y z
N MET A 1 -6.09 18.18 16.26
CA MET A 1 -5.79 16.73 16.17
C MET A 1 -7.02 15.98 16.60
N CYS A 2 -7.73 15.28 15.71
CA CYS A 2 -8.76 14.35 16.13
C CYS A 2 -8.09 13.16 16.79
N PRO A 3 -8.48 12.76 18.00
CA PRO A 3 -7.93 11.55 18.59
C PRO A 3 -8.30 10.38 17.69
N LEU A 4 -7.30 9.61 17.30
CA LEU A 4 -7.52 8.31 16.65
C LEU A 4 -8.18 7.42 17.70
N PHE A 5 -9.49 7.29 17.64
CA PHE A 5 -10.15 6.23 18.38
C PHE A 5 -9.68 4.91 17.75
N VAL A 6 -8.89 4.15 18.49
CA VAL A 6 -8.73 2.73 18.24
C VAL A 6 -10.08 2.08 18.58
N GLY A 7 -11.05 2.35 17.72
CA GLY A 7 -12.34 1.74 17.77
C GLY A 7 -12.22 0.28 17.34
N LYS A 8 -13.10 -0.54 17.86
CA LYS A 8 -13.32 -1.92 17.47
C LYS A 8 -13.15 -2.06 15.95
N ILE A 9 -12.22 -2.89 15.52
CA ILE A 9 -12.02 -3.21 14.10
C ILE A 9 -13.35 -3.72 13.56
N ILE A 10 -13.99 -2.93 12.70
CA ILE A 10 -15.18 -3.37 11.98
C ILE A 10 -14.63 -3.88 10.64
N PRO A 11 -14.67 -5.18 10.38
CA PRO A 11 -14.24 -5.72 9.11
C PRO A 11 -15.08 -5.07 8.00
N ILE A 12 -14.44 -4.62 6.92
CA ILE A 12 -15.13 -4.18 5.71
C ILE A 12 -15.71 -5.43 5.07
N VAL A 13 -17.05 -5.57 5.19
CA VAL A 13 -17.77 -6.77 4.76
C VAL A 13 -18.61 -6.55 3.50
N ASN A 14 -18.60 -5.34 2.95
CA ASN A 14 -19.37 -5.00 1.77
C ASN A 14 -18.47 -5.00 0.54
N GLU A 15 -18.85 -5.81 -0.43
CA GLU A 15 -18.27 -5.84 -1.75
C GLU A 15 -19.34 -5.31 -2.71
N GLY A 16 -19.10 -4.16 -3.32
CA GLY A 16 -20.06 -3.49 -4.20
C GLY A 16 -19.56 -3.48 -5.64
N TYR A 17 -20.46 -3.82 -6.57
CA TYR A 17 -20.22 -3.74 -8.00
C TYR A 17 -21.26 -2.83 -8.63
N GLN A 18 -20.82 -1.83 -9.36
CA GLN A 18 -21.68 -0.90 -10.08
C GLN A 18 -22.38 -1.64 -11.22
N PHE A 19 -23.62 -1.25 -11.49
CA PHE A 19 -24.33 -1.70 -12.68
C PHE A 19 -23.75 -0.99 -13.90
N ASP A 20 -23.57 -1.75 -14.96
CA ASP A 20 -23.29 -1.18 -16.26
C ASP A 20 -24.54 -0.43 -16.76
N ASP A 21 -24.38 0.51 -17.66
CA ASP A 21 -25.44 1.29 -18.32
C ASP A 21 -26.22 2.27 -17.43
N VAL A 22 -25.83 2.48 -16.17
CA VAL A 22 -26.40 3.52 -15.28
C VAL A 22 -25.41 4.65 -15.13
N ASP A 23 -25.69 5.79 -15.73
CA ASP A 23 -24.83 6.98 -15.63
C ASP A 23 -25.70 8.24 -15.76
N GLY A 24 -26.24 8.71 -14.63
CA GLY A 24 -27.00 9.95 -14.54
C GLY A 24 -28.25 9.99 -15.43
N GLN A 25 -28.95 8.86 -15.58
CA GLN A 25 -30.12 8.78 -16.43
C GLN A 25 -31.31 9.52 -15.83
N GLU A 26 -31.88 10.45 -16.58
CA GLU A 26 -33.10 11.17 -16.17
C GLU A 26 -34.31 10.23 -16.19
N VAL A 27 -35.13 10.32 -15.14
CA VAL A 27 -36.39 9.60 -15.04
C VAL A 27 -37.52 10.59 -15.41
N PRO A 28 -38.13 10.42 -16.59
CA PRO A 28 -39.13 11.35 -17.08
C PRO A 28 -40.41 11.32 -16.25
N GLY A 29 -41.11 12.45 -16.12
CA GLY A 29 -42.40 12.54 -15.49
C GLY A 29 -43.54 12.10 -16.39
N LEU A 30 -44.74 11.91 -15.79
CA LEU A 30 -45.92 11.43 -16.51
C LEU A 30 -46.32 12.31 -17.70
N ASN A 31 -46.03 13.61 -17.66
CA ASN A 31 -46.34 14.56 -18.74
C ASN A 31 -45.37 14.48 -19.92
N GLU A 32 -44.28 13.75 -19.80
CA GLU A 32 -43.31 13.55 -20.88
C GLU A 32 -43.65 12.31 -21.72
N SER A 33 -44.72 11.60 -21.35
CA SER A 33 -45.27 10.55 -22.22
C SER A 33 -45.76 11.20 -23.52
N ASP A 34 -45.35 10.61 -24.63
CA ASP A 34 -45.92 10.96 -25.94
C ASP A 34 -47.42 10.50 -25.94
N ASP A 35 -48.28 11.33 -25.36
CA ASP A 35 -49.71 11.19 -25.57
C ASP A 35 -50.02 11.60 -26.99
N PHE A 36 -50.20 10.64 -27.88
CA PHE A 36 -50.73 10.90 -29.21
C PHE A 36 -52.23 10.74 -29.19
N PRO A 37 -53.01 11.82 -29.02
CA PRO A 37 -54.44 11.74 -29.16
C PRO A 37 -54.81 11.67 -30.66
N ILE A 38 -55.15 10.49 -31.13
CA ILE A 38 -55.67 10.29 -32.46
C ILE A 38 -57.16 10.37 -32.39
N GLU A 39 -57.74 11.54 -32.78
CA GLU A 39 -59.17 11.71 -32.90
C GLU A 39 -59.64 11.27 -34.25
N THR A 40 -60.49 10.26 -34.33
CA THR A 40 -61.15 9.86 -35.55
C THR A 40 -62.64 10.09 -35.41
N ALA A 41 -63.16 11.10 -36.10
CA ALA A 41 -64.57 11.27 -36.32
C ALA A 41 -64.97 10.34 -37.47
N THR A 42 -65.59 9.19 -37.21
CA THR A 42 -66.01 8.28 -38.28
C THR A 42 -67.36 7.69 -38.02
N ALA A 43 -68.31 8.01 -38.90
CA ALA A 43 -69.57 7.33 -39.04
C ALA A 43 -69.44 5.84 -39.47
N ASN A 44 -68.25 5.36 -39.72
CA ASN A 44 -67.95 4.06 -40.32
C ASN A 44 -67.04 3.17 -39.45
N THR A 45 -66.93 3.44 -38.15
CA THR A 45 -66.17 2.54 -37.24
C THR A 45 -67.00 1.33 -36.93
N VAL A 46 -66.52 0.14 -37.29
CA VAL A 46 -67.18 -1.15 -36.98
C VAL A 46 -66.45 -1.77 -35.80
N ILE A 47 -67.16 -1.97 -34.70
CA ILE A 47 -66.68 -2.79 -33.59
C ILE A 47 -67.28 -4.17 -33.69
N SER A 48 -66.43 -5.18 -33.70
CA SER A 48 -66.83 -6.59 -33.66
C SER A 48 -66.16 -7.28 -32.50
N GLY A 49 -66.90 -8.11 -31.78
CA GLY A 49 -66.43 -8.89 -30.66
C GLY A 49 -67.21 -8.72 -29.38
N VAL A 50 -66.79 -9.42 -28.34
CA VAL A 50 -67.46 -9.41 -27.01
C VAL A 50 -66.72 -8.49 -26.06
N TYR A 51 -67.44 -7.61 -25.45
CA TYR A 51 -66.94 -6.72 -24.41
C TYR A 51 -66.80 -7.45 -23.07
N ALA A 52 -65.94 -6.97 -22.23
CA ALA A 52 -65.56 -7.51 -20.93
C ALA A 52 -64.70 -8.79 -20.99
N GLY A 53 -63.37 -8.60 -21.03
CA GLY A 53 -62.38 -9.65 -21.00
C GLY A 53 -62.18 -10.42 -22.30
N GLY A 54 -62.94 -10.07 -23.35
CA GLY A 54 -62.79 -10.65 -24.69
C GLY A 54 -61.93 -9.80 -25.61
N GLN A 55 -61.77 -10.29 -26.85
CA GLN A 55 -61.13 -9.54 -27.92
C GLN A 55 -62.13 -8.65 -28.64
N ILE A 56 -61.75 -7.41 -28.92
CA ILE A 56 -62.51 -6.49 -29.75
C ILE A 56 -61.63 -6.10 -30.95
N ALA A 57 -62.23 -6.13 -32.13
CA ALA A 57 -61.61 -5.61 -33.34
C ALA A 57 -62.29 -4.30 -33.74
N MET A 58 -61.50 -3.29 -34.01
CA MET A 58 -61.94 -1.97 -34.46
C MET A 58 -61.37 -1.70 -35.84
N LYS A 59 -62.17 -1.32 -36.80
CA LYS A 59 -61.78 -1.03 -38.16
C LYS A 59 -61.95 0.43 -38.45
N ILE A 60 -60.87 1.15 -38.78
CA ILE A 60 -60.88 2.60 -39.02
C ILE A 60 -60.30 2.85 -40.42
N VAL A 61 -60.85 3.84 -41.12
CA VAL A 61 -60.32 4.28 -42.42
C VAL A 61 -58.93 4.81 -42.27
N LYS A 62 -58.03 4.39 -43.12
CA LYS A 62 -56.60 4.77 -43.05
C LYS A 62 -56.43 6.28 -43.09
N GLN A 63 -55.70 6.80 -42.12
CA GLN A 63 -55.26 8.19 -42.01
C GLN A 63 -53.73 8.21 -41.86
N ALA A 64 -53.05 9.28 -42.27
CA ALA A 64 -51.62 9.38 -42.29
C ALA A 64 -50.96 9.17 -40.90
N ASP A 65 -51.66 9.59 -39.84
CA ASP A 65 -51.13 9.59 -38.48
C ASP A 65 -51.14 8.18 -37.79
N PHE A 66 -51.63 7.15 -38.51
CA PHE A 66 -51.72 5.77 -37.96
C PHE A 66 -50.49 4.92 -38.27
N ASP A 67 -49.56 5.37 -39.09
CA ASP A 67 -48.35 4.60 -39.44
C ASP A 67 -47.48 4.29 -38.21
N TYR A 68 -47.59 5.11 -37.17
CA TYR A 68 -46.96 4.87 -35.84
C TYR A 68 -47.35 3.51 -35.22
N PHE A 69 -48.56 3.06 -35.39
CA PHE A 69 -49.00 1.76 -34.83
C PHE A 69 -48.32 0.55 -35.46
N ALA A 70 -47.75 0.70 -36.64
CA ALA A 70 -47.02 -0.36 -37.31
C ALA A 70 -45.69 -0.68 -36.64
N ASP A 71 -45.09 0.31 -35.98
CA ASP A 71 -43.79 0.20 -35.31
C ASP A 71 -43.89 -0.26 -33.84
N LEU A 72 -45.13 -0.44 -33.31
CA LEU A 72 -45.34 -0.88 -31.93
C LEU A 72 -45.02 -2.37 -31.74
N THR A 73 -44.43 -2.68 -30.59
CA THR A 73 -44.25 -4.07 -30.14
C THR A 73 -45.55 -4.58 -29.49
N PHE A 74 -46.11 -5.66 -29.99
CA PHE A 74 -47.33 -6.26 -29.45
C PHE A 74 -47.06 -7.40 -28.46
N PRO A 75 -47.89 -7.53 -27.39
CA PRO A 75 -49.06 -6.72 -27.00
C PRO A 75 -48.64 -5.39 -26.38
N HIS A 76 -49.28 -4.30 -26.78
CA HIS A 76 -49.00 -2.94 -26.31
C HIS A 76 -50.12 -2.43 -25.41
N PRO A 77 -49.85 -1.88 -24.20
CA PRO A 77 -50.87 -1.26 -23.35
C PRO A 77 -51.48 -0.04 -24.05
N ILE A 78 -52.79 0.08 -24.05
CA ILE A 78 -53.45 1.21 -24.69
C ILE A 78 -54.73 1.61 -23.92
N THR A 79 -54.98 2.89 -23.90
CA THR A 79 -56.24 3.47 -23.41
C THR A 79 -56.92 4.19 -24.58
N PHE A 80 -58.18 3.98 -24.76
CA PHE A 80 -58.95 4.70 -25.78
C PHE A 80 -60.29 5.12 -25.27
N THR A 81 -60.80 6.24 -25.78
CA THR A 81 -62.10 6.77 -25.46
C THR A 81 -62.98 6.72 -26.68
N ILE A 82 -64.15 6.15 -26.57
CA ILE A 82 -65.18 6.12 -27.59
C ILE A 82 -66.37 6.98 -27.15
N ASN A 83 -66.87 7.83 -28.06
CA ASN A 83 -68.14 8.49 -27.88
C ASN A 83 -69.21 7.60 -28.44
N VAL A 84 -70.06 7.07 -27.58
CA VAL A 84 -71.07 6.07 -27.95
C VAL A 84 -72.48 6.59 -27.69
N THR A 85 -73.40 6.25 -28.60
CA THR A 85 -74.82 6.46 -28.43
C THR A 85 -75.50 5.08 -28.36
N TYR A 86 -76.19 4.78 -27.29
CA TYR A 86 -76.86 3.53 -27.12
C TYR A 86 -78.28 3.72 -26.59
N PRO A 87 -79.21 2.76 -26.86
CA PRO A 87 -80.58 2.87 -26.43
C PRO A 87 -80.71 2.64 -24.92
N ILE A 88 -81.57 3.48 -24.29
CA ILE A 88 -81.99 3.33 -22.89
C ILE A 88 -83.52 3.34 -22.82
N THR A 89 -84.11 2.94 -21.65
CA THR A 89 -85.55 3.00 -21.47
C THR A 89 -86.04 4.44 -21.57
N GLY A 90 -86.72 4.79 -22.68
CA GLY A 90 -87.29 6.13 -22.91
C GLY A 90 -86.47 7.01 -23.84
N GLY A 91 -85.39 6.51 -24.52
CA GLY A 91 -84.63 7.27 -25.48
C GLY A 91 -83.26 6.69 -25.78
N THR A 92 -82.30 7.53 -26.18
CA THR A 92 -80.92 7.18 -26.40
C THR A 92 -80.02 8.00 -25.47
N ARG A 93 -78.92 7.43 -25.04
CA ARG A 93 -77.86 8.10 -24.26
C ARG A 93 -76.57 8.15 -25.04
N THR A 94 -75.92 9.31 -25.04
CA THR A 94 -74.66 9.52 -25.62
C THR A 94 -73.63 9.89 -24.52
N GLU A 95 -72.54 9.16 -24.44
CA GLU A 95 -71.51 9.45 -23.48
C GLU A 95 -70.13 9.00 -23.98
N ASP A 96 -69.08 9.59 -23.39
CA ASP A 96 -67.73 9.18 -23.62
C ASP A 96 -67.37 8.03 -22.67
N VAL A 97 -66.88 6.95 -23.23
CA VAL A 97 -66.47 5.75 -22.50
C VAL A 97 -65.00 5.49 -22.72
N THR A 98 -64.25 5.51 -21.65
CA THR A 98 -62.83 5.22 -21.69
C THR A 98 -62.57 3.76 -21.34
N LEU A 99 -61.85 3.07 -22.20
CA LEU A 99 -61.46 1.66 -22.08
C LEU A 99 -59.96 1.58 -22.04
N SER A 100 -59.41 0.76 -21.15
CA SER A 100 -57.99 0.41 -21.08
C SER A 100 -57.81 -1.08 -21.29
N GLY A 101 -56.70 -1.45 -21.96
CA GLY A 101 -56.42 -2.83 -22.26
C GLY A 101 -55.08 -2.99 -23.01
N ARG A 102 -55.01 -4.00 -23.86
CA ARG A 102 -53.82 -4.22 -24.68
C ARG A 102 -54.19 -4.29 -26.16
N LEU A 103 -53.43 -3.57 -27.00
CA LEU A 103 -53.46 -3.75 -28.44
C LEU A 103 -52.61 -5.00 -28.77
N ILE A 104 -53.24 -6.02 -29.33
CA ILE A 104 -52.57 -7.30 -29.60
C ILE A 104 -52.19 -7.47 -31.07
N SER A 105 -52.83 -6.73 -31.98
CA SER A 105 -52.44 -6.67 -33.37
C SER A 105 -52.97 -5.42 -34.07
N PHE A 106 -52.21 -4.99 -35.06
CA PHE A 106 -52.52 -3.92 -36.00
C PHE A 106 -52.33 -4.43 -37.39
N ALA A 107 -53.30 -4.25 -38.28
CA ALA A 107 -53.21 -4.69 -39.68
C ALA A 107 -53.84 -3.71 -40.62
N GLU A 108 -53.17 -3.45 -41.73
CA GLU A 108 -53.75 -2.68 -42.87
C GLU A 108 -54.48 -3.62 -43.79
N THR A 109 -55.71 -3.27 -44.16
CA THR A 109 -56.56 -4.00 -45.11
C THR A 109 -57.14 -3.03 -46.09
N ASN A 110 -57.63 -3.47 -47.23
CA ASN A 110 -58.38 -2.68 -48.19
C ASN A 110 -59.75 -3.29 -48.46
N ASP A 111 -60.62 -2.52 -49.12
CA ASP A 111 -62.00 -2.92 -49.45
C ASP A 111 -62.08 -3.81 -50.70
N GLY A 112 -60.93 -4.17 -51.31
CA GLY A 112 -60.86 -4.94 -52.53
C GLY A 112 -61.22 -4.21 -53.81
N SER A 113 -61.47 -2.92 -53.77
CA SER A 113 -61.74 -2.09 -54.94
C SER A 113 -60.47 -1.93 -55.78
N VAL A 114 -60.56 -2.15 -57.09
CA VAL A 114 -59.41 -2.07 -58.02
C VAL A 114 -59.21 -0.65 -58.52
N VAL A 115 -60.22 0.18 -58.52
CA VAL A 115 -60.22 1.52 -59.14
C VAL A 115 -59.93 2.64 -58.13
N SER A 116 -60.39 2.48 -56.89
CA SER A 116 -60.20 3.45 -55.83
C SER A 116 -60.25 2.75 -54.48
N PRO A 117 -59.18 2.05 -54.10
CA PRO A 117 -59.19 1.25 -52.87
C PRO A 117 -59.26 2.16 -51.65
N VAL A 118 -60.18 1.83 -50.75
CA VAL A 118 -60.24 2.41 -49.41
C VAL A 118 -59.44 1.49 -48.49
N TYR A 119 -58.41 2.07 -47.87
CA TYR A 119 -57.62 1.33 -46.91
C TYR A 119 -58.15 1.55 -45.51
N TYR A 120 -58.10 0.48 -44.73
CA TYR A 120 -58.56 0.43 -43.35
C TYR A 120 -57.44 -0.11 -42.46
N TYR A 121 -57.33 0.43 -41.25
CA TYR A 121 -56.59 -0.15 -40.17
C TYR A 121 -57.51 -0.96 -39.30
N THR A 122 -57.12 -2.19 -38.98
CA THR A 122 -57.81 -3.05 -38.04
C THR A 122 -56.98 -3.21 -36.79
N PHE A 123 -57.50 -2.73 -35.67
CA PHE A 123 -56.94 -2.83 -34.35
C PHE A 123 -57.63 -3.97 -33.61
N THR A 124 -56.89 -4.86 -32.97
CA THR A 124 -57.43 -5.90 -32.12
C THR A 124 -56.95 -5.72 -30.69
N PHE A 125 -57.89 -5.64 -29.78
CA PHE A 125 -57.61 -5.40 -28.38
C PHE A 125 -58.03 -6.60 -27.53
N ASP A 126 -57.35 -6.85 -26.43
CA ASP A 126 -57.72 -7.80 -25.39
C ASP A 126 -57.60 -7.19 -23.99
N ASN A 127 -58.09 -7.92 -22.99
CA ASN A 127 -58.08 -7.53 -21.56
C ASN A 127 -58.66 -6.14 -21.32
N LEU A 128 -59.67 -5.76 -22.08
CA LEU A 128 -60.32 -4.47 -21.94
C LEU A 128 -61.02 -4.35 -20.59
N ASN A 129 -60.74 -3.24 -19.90
CA ASN A 129 -61.31 -2.85 -18.64
C ASN A 129 -61.97 -1.47 -18.80
N GLY A 130 -63.17 -1.31 -18.24
CA GLY A 130 -63.91 -0.07 -18.29
C GLY A 130 -65.40 -0.25 -17.97
N PRO A 131 -66.23 0.80 -18.12
CA PRO A 131 -67.65 0.70 -17.86
C PRO A 131 -68.34 -0.30 -18.78
N SER A 132 -69.29 -1.07 -18.22
CA SER A 132 -70.09 -2.02 -18.99
C SER A 132 -71.18 -1.27 -19.77
N ILE A 133 -71.07 -1.26 -21.10
CA ILE A 133 -72.09 -0.72 -22.02
C ILE A 133 -72.55 -1.82 -23.00
N PRO A 134 -73.76 -1.80 -23.48
CA PRO A 134 -74.23 -2.73 -24.50
C PRO A 134 -73.68 -2.32 -25.88
N ILE A 135 -72.52 -2.87 -26.25
CA ILE A 135 -71.86 -2.49 -27.51
C ILE A 135 -72.62 -2.98 -28.75
N GLN A 136 -73.39 -4.06 -28.64
CA GLN A 136 -74.09 -4.62 -29.78
C GLN A 136 -75.14 -3.68 -30.43
N ASP A 137 -75.75 -2.82 -29.63
CA ASP A 137 -76.75 -1.87 -30.10
C ASP A 137 -76.24 -0.39 -30.06
N ALA A 138 -74.98 -0.18 -29.88
CA ALA A 138 -74.37 1.13 -29.75
C ALA A 138 -73.82 1.66 -31.09
N THR A 139 -74.01 2.96 -31.34
CA THR A 139 -73.39 3.68 -32.42
C THR A 139 -72.16 4.42 -31.89
N ILE A 140 -70.99 4.15 -32.44
CA ILE A 140 -69.79 4.90 -32.12
C ILE A 140 -69.71 6.13 -32.98
N ASN A 141 -69.74 7.28 -32.35
CA ASN A 141 -69.68 8.57 -33.02
C ASN A 141 -68.25 9.02 -33.28
N THR A 142 -67.38 8.90 -32.27
CA THR A 142 -65.94 9.23 -32.37
C THR A 142 -65.14 8.24 -31.53
N THR A 143 -63.86 8.04 -31.92
CA THR A 143 -62.90 7.27 -31.17
C THR A 143 -61.64 8.11 -30.98
N LYS A 144 -61.19 8.24 -29.79
CA LYS A 144 -59.94 8.89 -29.44
C LYS A 144 -59.02 7.85 -28.80
N PHE A 145 -57.91 7.58 -29.45
CA PHE A 145 -56.85 6.76 -28.86
C PHE A 145 -55.93 7.65 -28.08
N ILE A 146 -55.63 7.27 -26.85
CA ILE A 146 -54.56 7.81 -26.06
C ILE A 146 -53.54 6.70 -25.94
N LEU A 147 -52.49 6.82 -26.73
CA LEU A 147 -51.34 5.98 -26.55
C LEU A 147 -50.53 6.52 -25.38
N ASN A 148 -50.76 5.93 -24.23
CA ASN A 148 -49.86 6.12 -23.14
C ASN A 148 -48.70 5.16 -23.35
N ASP A 149 -47.61 5.61 -23.94
CA ASP A 149 -46.38 4.85 -23.94
C ASP A 149 -45.72 4.95 -22.55
N ASN A 150 -46.48 4.44 -21.53
CA ASN A 150 -45.94 4.36 -20.18
C ASN A 150 -44.66 3.51 -20.13
N ALA A 151 -44.36 2.71 -21.16
CA ALA A 151 -43.12 1.96 -21.27
C ALA A 151 -41.94 2.91 -21.50
N ALA A 152 -42.11 4.00 -22.25
CA ALA A 152 -41.09 5.01 -22.47
C ALA A 152 -40.75 5.80 -21.21
N LEU A 153 -41.63 5.82 -20.21
CA LEU A 153 -41.44 6.50 -18.92
C LEU A 153 -40.73 5.61 -17.89
N ILE A 154 -40.49 4.35 -18.21
CA ILE A 154 -39.80 3.40 -17.34
C ILE A 154 -38.32 3.37 -17.74
N VAL A 155 -37.47 3.83 -16.83
CA VAL A 155 -36.03 3.78 -16.99
C VAL A 155 -35.50 2.44 -16.50
N GLY A 156 -34.73 1.74 -17.34
CA GLY A 156 -34.31 0.34 -17.16
C GLY A 156 -35.07 -0.62 -18.09
N PRO A 157 -35.03 -1.95 -17.88
CA PRO A 157 -34.45 -2.61 -16.70
C PRO A 157 -32.93 -2.63 -16.69
N PHE A 158 -32.34 -2.30 -15.56
CA PHE A 158 -30.92 -2.47 -15.30
C PHE A 158 -30.69 -3.81 -14.60
N PHE A 159 -29.70 -4.55 -15.05
CA PHE A 159 -29.42 -5.90 -14.54
C PHE A 159 -28.19 -5.93 -13.65
N SER A 160 -28.27 -6.55 -12.49
CA SER A 160 -27.11 -6.68 -11.61
C SER A 160 -26.00 -7.52 -12.26
N PRO A 161 -24.75 -7.04 -12.26
CA PRO A 161 -23.62 -7.76 -12.88
C PRO A 161 -23.31 -9.06 -12.13
N ILE A 162 -23.58 -9.10 -10.83
CA ILE A 162 -23.32 -10.25 -9.96
C ILE A 162 -24.53 -10.55 -9.07
N PRO A 163 -24.66 -11.80 -8.56
CA PRO A 163 -25.58 -12.08 -7.47
C PRO A 163 -25.23 -11.25 -6.24
N SER A 164 -26.23 -10.65 -5.61
CA SER A 164 -26.06 -9.76 -4.46
C SER A 164 -27.11 -9.99 -3.37
N SER A 165 -26.79 -9.56 -2.16
CA SER A 165 -27.71 -9.60 -1.02
C SER A 165 -28.40 -8.27 -0.78
N GLN A 166 -27.88 -7.18 -1.33
CA GLN A 166 -28.43 -5.83 -1.23
C GLN A 166 -28.25 -5.10 -2.55
N LEU A 167 -29.11 -4.11 -2.80
CA LEU A 167 -29.01 -3.17 -3.91
C LEU A 167 -28.96 -1.76 -3.33
N TRP A 168 -27.95 -0.99 -3.72
CA TRP A 168 -27.82 0.39 -3.29
C TRP A 168 -28.08 1.30 -4.48
N LEU A 169 -29.11 2.14 -4.33
CA LEU A 169 -29.57 3.05 -5.36
C LEU A 169 -29.11 4.47 -5.00
N HIS A 170 -28.41 5.10 -5.89
CA HIS A 170 -28.00 6.50 -5.78
C HIS A 170 -28.85 7.33 -6.73
N THR A 171 -29.72 8.17 -6.18
CA THR A 171 -30.59 9.06 -6.96
C THR A 171 -30.30 10.51 -6.61
N GLN A 172 -30.42 11.37 -7.60
CA GLN A 172 -30.35 12.82 -7.47
C GLN A 172 -31.69 13.45 -7.85
N SER A 173 -32.22 14.30 -6.97
CA SER A 173 -33.42 15.08 -7.24
C SER A 173 -33.09 16.56 -7.22
N GLY A 174 -33.38 17.28 -8.33
CA GLY A 174 -33.34 18.73 -8.39
C GLY A 174 -34.73 19.29 -8.10
N LEU A 175 -34.90 20.02 -6.99
CA LEU A 175 -36.20 20.56 -6.57
C LEU A 175 -36.11 22.05 -6.31
N GLY A 176 -37.15 22.79 -6.72
CA GLY A 176 -37.26 24.22 -6.46
C GLY A 176 -38.73 24.64 -6.21
N GLY A 177 -38.93 25.73 -5.50
CA GLY A 177 -40.22 26.37 -5.36
C GLY A 177 -41.34 25.51 -4.74
N ASN A 178 -41.12 24.90 -3.57
CA ASN A 178 -42.08 23.98 -2.93
C ASN A 178 -42.45 22.76 -3.78
N SER A 179 -41.59 22.37 -4.70
CA SER A 179 -41.84 21.21 -5.54
C SER A 179 -41.57 19.90 -4.81
N GLU A 180 -42.09 18.85 -5.36
CA GLU A 180 -41.83 17.48 -4.92
C GLU A 180 -41.63 16.60 -6.14
N THR A 181 -40.95 15.48 -5.93
CA THR A 181 -40.90 14.38 -6.88
C THR A 181 -41.22 13.08 -6.21
N ASN A 182 -42.03 12.28 -6.89
CA ASN A 182 -42.49 10.98 -6.43
C ASN A 182 -42.15 9.93 -7.47
N TRP A 183 -41.57 8.81 -7.03
CA TRP A 183 -41.23 7.73 -7.93
C TRP A 183 -41.35 6.36 -7.29
N VAL A 184 -41.45 5.36 -8.14
CA VAL A 184 -41.44 3.97 -7.74
C VAL A 184 -40.20 3.29 -8.34
N VAL A 185 -39.67 2.34 -7.58
CA VAL A 185 -38.61 1.44 -8.01
C VAL A 185 -39.17 0.02 -7.96
N ASN A 186 -39.20 -0.64 -9.10
CA ASN A 186 -39.56 -2.04 -9.16
C ASN A 186 -38.30 -2.89 -9.32
N ILE A 187 -38.22 -3.95 -8.52
CA ILE A 187 -37.16 -4.92 -8.59
C ILE A 187 -37.76 -6.31 -8.73
N TRP A 188 -37.06 -7.18 -9.44
CA TRP A 188 -37.36 -8.60 -9.51
C TRP A 188 -36.10 -9.43 -9.70
N LYS A 189 -36.15 -10.66 -9.20
CA LYS A 189 -35.05 -11.59 -9.36
C LYS A 189 -35.00 -12.12 -10.79
N VAL A 190 -33.79 -12.30 -11.32
CA VAL A 190 -33.55 -12.82 -12.67
C VAL A 190 -32.59 -14.02 -12.64
N ASP A 191 -32.71 -14.86 -13.66
CA ASP A 191 -31.76 -15.93 -13.92
C ASP A 191 -30.49 -15.40 -14.60
N ASN A 192 -29.60 -16.30 -15.03
CA ASN A 192 -28.36 -15.92 -15.69
C ASN A 192 -28.58 -15.34 -17.10
N ASP A 193 -29.72 -15.63 -17.72
CA ASP A 193 -30.11 -15.15 -19.05
C ASP A 193 -30.97 -13.89 -18.98
N ASN A 194 -31.06 -13.27 -17.79
CA ASN A 194 -31.88 -12.08 -17.47
C ASN A 194 -33.41 -12.31 -17.56
N ASN A 195 -33.88 -13.55 -17.55
CA ASN A 195 -35.31 -13.80 -17.54
C ASN A 195 -35.87 -13.60 -16.12
N LEU A 196 -37.06 -13.02 -16.05
CA LEU A 196 -37.79 -12.81 -14.81
C LEU A 196 -38.10 -14.14 -14.10
N ILE A 197 -37.84 -14.20 -12.81
CA ILE A 197 -38.31 -15.27 -11.93
C ILE A 197 -39.64 -14.86 -11.33
N PRO A 198 -40.77 -15.47 -11.73
CA PRO A 198 -42.10 -15.08 -11.32
C PRO A 198 -42.30 -15.10 -9.79
N GLY A 199 -43.06 -14.14 -9.27
CA GLY A 199 -43.38 -14.06 -7.83
C GLY A 199 -42.27 -13.45 -6.98
N THR A 200 -41.29 -12.79 -7.60
CA THR A 200 -40.15 -12.12 -6.93
C THR A 200 -40.22 -10.59 -7.04
N GLU A 201 -41.24 -10.08 -7.68
CA GLU A 201 -41.47 -8.66 -7.91
C GLU A 201 -41.70 -7.91 -6.59
N GLN A 202 -41.04 -6.77 -6.43
CA GLN A 202 -41.22 -5.87 -5.29
C GLN A 202 -41.19 -4.43 -5.79
N THR A 203 -42.08 -3.63 -5.20
CA THR A 203 -42.20 -2.19 -5.51
C THR A 203 -41.86 -1.38 -4.27
N PHE A 204 -40.99 -0.38 -4.45
CA PHE A 204 -40.62 0.59 -3.43
C PHE A 204 -41.06 1.98 -3.88
N THR A 205 -41.72 2.72 -3.01
CA THR A 205 -42.21 4.07 -3.29
C THR A 205 -41.37 5.09 -2.56
N TYR A 206 -40.94 6.12 -3.26
CA TYR A 206 -40.14 7.19 -2.75
C TYR A 206 -40.75 8.55 -3.00
N ARG A 207 -40.41 9.49 -2.12
CA ARG A 207 -40.83 10.88 -2.20
C ARG A 207 -39.69 11.77 -1.73
N GLN A 208 -39.41 12.84 -2.46
CA GLN A 208 -38.53 13.92 -2.07
C GLN A 208 -39.23 15.26 -2.18
N THR A 209 -39.12 16.10 -1.15
CA THR A 209 -39.72 17.44 -1.10
C THR A 209 -38.68 18.47 -0.74
N THR A 210 -38.86 19.69 -1.22
CA THR A 210 -38.11 20.86 -0.72
C THR A 210 -38.99 21.70 0.20
N PRO A 211 -38.49 22.14 1.37
CA PRO A 211 -39.25 23.02 2.26
C PRO A 211 -39.16 24.50 1.87
N HIS A 212 -38.34 24.84 0.85
CA HIS A 212 -38.04 26.22 0.50
C HIS A 212 -38.85 26.71 -0.70
N ASP A 213 -39.57 27.81 -0.53
CA ASP A 213 -40.49 28.37 -1.54
C ASP A 213 -39.80 28.99 -2.76
N TYR A 214 -38.50 29.29 -2.68
CA TYR A 214 -37.81 30.15 -3.64
C TYR A 214 -36.37 29.74 -3.99
N MET A 215 -35.89 28.64 -3.47
CA MET A 215 -34.55 28.13 -3.77
C MET A 215 -34.63 26.80 -4.52
N SER A 216 -33.75 26.65 -5.49
CA SER A 216 -33.51 25.37 -6.13
C SER A 216 -32.48 24.60 -5.32
N GLU A 217 -32.78 23.38 -4.93
CA GLU A 217 -31.93 22.49 -4.16
C GLU A 217 -31.73 21.15 -4.88
N THR A 218 -30.51 20.63 -4.75
CA THR A 218 -30.18 19.29 -5.24
C THR A 218 -30.04 18.34 -4.07
N PHE A 219 -30.80 17.28 -4.08
CA PHE A 219 -30.78 16.24 -3.06
C PHE A 219 -30.15 14.97 -3.62
N ASN A 220 -29.05 14.53 -3.01
CA ASN A 220 -28.43 13.25 -3.29
C ASN A 220 -28.89 12.24 -2.24
N ARG A 221 -29.47 11.15 -2.69
CA ARG A 221 -30.03 10.13 -1.83
C ARG A 221 -29.42 8.76 -2.16
N THR A 222 -29.17 7.97 -1.10
CA THR A 222 -28.75 6.59 -1.21
C THR A 222 -29.74 5.70 -0.48
N ASP A 223 -30.45 4.87 -1.20
CA ASP A 223 -31.38 3.89 -0.65
C ASP A 223 -30.75 2.49 -0.71
N LYS A 224 -30.83 1.79 0.42
CA LYS A 224 -30.33 0.42 0.56
C LYS A 224 -31.50 -0.54 0.57
N LEU A 225 -31.67 -1.26 -0.52
CA LEU A 225 -32.70 -2.28 -0.65
C LEU A 225 -32.16 -3.64 -0.21
N ILE A 226 -32.97 -4.35 0.57
CA ILE A 226 -32.75 -5.76 0.91
C ILE A 226 -33.88 -6.54 0.24
N PRO A 227 -33.63 -7.15 -0.95
CA PRO A 227 -34.64 -7.86 -1.68
C PRO A 227 -35.19 -9.06 -0.88
N ALA A 228 -36.52 -9.22 -0.80
CA ALA A 228 -37.14 -10.36 -0.13
C ALA A 228 -36.82 -11.70 -0.81
N GLY A 229 -36.47 -11.69 -2.10
CA GLY A 229 -35.97 -12.86 -2.84
C GLY A 229 -34.58 -13.35 -2.41
N GLY A 230 -33.93 -12.67 -1.43
CA GLY A 230 -32.64 -13.06 -0.88
C GLY A 230 -31.47 -12.87 -1.84
N PHE A 231 -30.44 -13.66 -1.66
CA PHE A 231 -29.27 -13.61 -2.53
C PHE A 231 -29.59 -14.01 -3.96
N GLY A 232 -29.17 -13.19 -4.94
CA GLY A 232 -29.40 -13.46 -6.35
C GLY A 232 -29.10 -12.26 -7.25
N ARG A 233 -29.30 -12.45 -8.56
CA ARG A 233 -29.26 -11.36 -9.54
C ARG A 233 -30.65 -10.70 -9.62
N TYR A 234 -30.65 -9.39 -9.85
CA TYR A 234 -31.86 -8.58 -9.87
C TYR A 234 -31.88 -7.67 -11.09
N ALA A 235 -33.08 -7.41 -11.58
CA ALA A 235 -33.38 -6.31 -12.49
C ALA A 235 -34.08 -5.20 -11.73
N ILE A 236 -33.85 -3.95 -12.13
CA ILE A 236 -34.35 -2.75 -11.48
C ILE A 236 -34.91 -1.79 -12.52
N THR A 237 -36.08 -1.26 -12.28
CA THR A 237 -36.66 -0.16 -13.06
C THR A 237 -37.08 1.00 -12.17
N PHE A 238 -37.06 2.19 -12.76
CA PHE A 238 -37.48 3.44 -12.13
C PHE A 238 -38.61 4.05 -12.96
N GLN A 239 -39.61 4.60 -12.29
CA GLN A 239 -40.69 5.32 -12.91
C GLN A 239 -41.17 6.44 -11.98
N ARG A 240 -41.30 7.66 -12.50
CA ARG A 240 -41.94 8.74 -11.76
C ARG A 240 -43.47 8.54 -11.74
N THR A 241 -44.06 9.02 -10.67
CA THR A 241 -45.53 8.99 -10.48
C THR A 241 -46.14 10.38 -10.46
N ASP A 242 -45.31 11.40 -10.70
CA ASP A 242 -45.67 12.80 -10.82
C ASP A 242 -45.20 13.35 -12.18
N ASN A 243 -45.60 14.57 -12.51
CA ASN A 243 -45.19 15.26 -13.72
C ASN A 243 -43.83 15.91 -13.56
N SER A 244 -43.03 15.87 -14.61
CA SER A 244 -41.80 16.67 -14.69
C SER A 244 -42.12 18.15 -14.79
N SER A 245 -41.25 18.98 -14.23
CA SER A 245 -41.26 20.43 -14.40
C SER A 245 -39.86 20.98 -14.33
N ASP A 246 -39.63 22.21 -14.76
CA ASP A 246 -38.34 22.89 -14.59
C ASP A 246 -37.91 22.97 -13.11
N ALA A 247 -38.87 22.84 -12.19
CA ALA A 247 -38.64 22.86 -10.76
C ALA A 247 -38.52 21.44 -10.13
N SER A 248 -38.69 20.36 -10.89
CA SER A 248 -38.58 19.01 -10.35
C SER A 248 -37.98 18.04 -11.39
N LYS A 249 -36.80 17.58 -11.11
CA LYS A 249 -36.06 16.57 -11.90
C LYS A 249 -35.62 15.42 -11.04
N LEU A 250 -35.54 14.23 -11.62
CA LEU A 250 -35.05 13.02 -10.98
C LEU A 250 -34.05 12.34 -11.90
N GLN A 251 -32.89 11.98 -11.37
CA GLN A 251 -31.86 11.22 -12.09
C GLN A 251 -31.45 10.00 -11.26
N VAL A 252 -31.15 8.91 -11.91
CA VAL A 252 -30.50 7.74 -11.34
C VAL A 252 -29.01 7.85 -11.64
N GLU A 253 -28.22 8.15 -10.61
CA GLU A 253 -26.77 8.37 -10.75
C GLU A 253 -26.02 7.05 -10.85
N GLU A 254 -26.24 6.17 -9.87
CA GLU A 254 -25.54 4.90 -9.78
C GLU A 254 -26.40 3.83 -9.12
N ILE A 255 -26.21 2.58 -9.50
CA ILE A 255 -26.78 1.41 -8.82
C ILE A 255 -25.65 0.44 -8.50
N HIS A 256 -25.61 -0.08 -7.29
CA HIS A 256 -24.62 -1.06 -6.86
C HIS A 256 -25.27 -2.36 -6.38
N ALA A 257 -24.78 -3.48 -6.91
CA ALA A 257 -25.04 -4.80 -6.35
C ALA A 257 -24.08 -5.04 -5.18
N VAL A 258 -24.59 -5.20 -3.96
CA VAL A 258 -23.75 -5.26 -2.76
C VAL A 258 -23.88 -6.61 -2.08
N ASN A 259 -22.72 -7.22 -1.82
CA ASN A 259 -22.61 -8.42 -1.02
C ASN A 259 -22.17 -8.08 0.39
N VAL A 260 -23.00 -8.42 1.36
CA VAL A 260 -22.65 -8.30 2.77
C VAL A 260 -22.05 -9.62 3.24
N ARG A 261 -20.76 -9.60 3.54
CA ARG A 261 -20.03 -10.75 4.06
C ARG A 261 -19.94 -10.63 5.59
N THR A 262 -20.61 -11.49 6.31
CA THR A 262 -20.65 -11.45 7.79
C THR A 262 -19.50 -12.18 8.47
N ASN A 263 -18.75 -13.03 7.73
CA ASN A 263 -17.75 -13.93 8.29
C ASN A 263 -16.32 -13.64 7.79
N VAL A 264 -16.05 -12.43 7.29
CA VAL A 264 -14.69 -12.05 6.89
C VAL A 264 -13.90 -11.66 8.13
N VAL A 265 -12.89 -12.45 8.45
CA VAL A 265 -11.97 -12.19 9.55
C VAL A 265 -10.62 -11.83 8.95
N HIS A 266 -10.16 -10.63 9.19
CA HIS A 266 -8.81 -10.19 8.87
C HIS A 266 -7.96 -10.29 10.14
N ALA A 267 -7.56 -11.52 10.50
CA ALA A 267 -6.89 -11.79 11.77
C ALA A 267 -5.50 -11.14 11.85
N GLU A 268 -4.86 -10.95 10.71
CA GLU A 268 -3.49 -10.46 10.59
C GLU A 268 -3.39 -9.00 10.12
N ASP A 269 -4.51 -8.42 9.69
CA ASP A 269 -4.55 -7.08 9.14
C ASP A 269 -5.19 -6.08 10.12
N SER A 270 -4.59 -4.91 10.25
CA SER A 270 -5.20 -3.76 10.93
C SER A 270 -6.01 -2.95 9.93
N LEU A 271 -7.33 -3.05 10.02
CA LEU A 271 -8.23 -2.32 9.16
C LEU A 271 -8.62 -0.97 9.79
N VAL A 272 -8.58 0.08 8.98
CA VAL A 272 -9.02 1.42 9.39
C VAL A 272 -10.15 1.88 8.49
N MET A 273 -11.30 2.17 9.07
CA MET A 273 -12.41 2.79 8.38
C MET A 273 -12.44 4.30 8.67
N VAL A 274 -12.33 5.10 7.63
CA VAL A 274 -12.45 6.57 7.73
C VAL A 274 -13.81 6.99 7.23
N LYS A 275 -14.65 7.55 8.12
CA LYS A 275 -15.94 8.13 7.75
C LYS A 275 -15.79 9.64 7.63
N VAL A 276 -15.92 10.17 6.42
CA VAL A 276 -15.88 11.61 6.16
C VAL A 276 -17.29 12.10 5.95
N ARG A 277 -17.73 13.10 6.74
CA ARG A 277 -19.01 13.77 6.50
C ARG A 277 -18.84 14.67 5.29
N ALA A 278 -19.75 14.55 4.32
CA ALA A 278 -19.82 15.46 3.20
C ALA A 278 -20.15 16.87 3.70
N THR A 279 -19.24 17.81 3.48
CA THR A 279 -19.38 19.23 3.78
C THR A 279 -18.81 20.00 2.61
N GLU A 280 -19.14 21.28 2.48
CA GLU A 280 -18.61 22.15 1.43
C GLU A 280 -17.06 22.08 1.30
N ASN A 281 -16.36 21.97 2.43
CA ASN A 281 -14.90 21.81 2.46
C ASN A 281 -14.41 20.39 2.12
N ALA A 282 -15.29 19.40 2.10
CA ALA A 282 -14.96 18.00 1.86
C ALA A 282 -15.34 17.52 0.45
N THR A 283 -16.16 18.27 -0.27
CA THR A 283 -16.63 17.95 -1.62
C THR A 283 -15.76 18.51 -2.75
N SER A 284 -14.90 19.51 -2.46
CA SER A 284 -13.94 19.98 -3.47
C SER A 284 -12.92 18.87 -3.75
N GLY A 285 -12.75 18.49 -5.01
CA GLY A 285 -11.92 17.38 -5.54
C GLY A 285 -10.43 17.35 -5.15
N ARG A 286 -10.13 17.53 -3.88
CA ARG A 286 -8.79 17.36 -3.32
C ARG A 286 -8.61 15.91 -2.91
N ASP A 287 -7.53 15.32 -3.38
CA ASP A 287 -7.07 14.01 -2.91
C ASP A 287 -7.01 13.99 -1.38
N ARG A 288 -7.77 13.09 -0.80
CA ARG A 288 -7.77 12.92 0.67
C ARG A 288 -6.63 11.99 1.03
N LYS A 289 -5.56 12.56 1.59
CA LYS A 289 -4.42 11.79 2.08
C LYS A 289 -4.66 11.42 3.54
N TYR A 290 -4.62 10.13 3.81
CA TYR A 290 -4.68 9.57 5.15
C TYR A 290 -3.29 9.17 5.59
N ASN A 291 -2.84 9.70 6.75
CA ASN A 291 -1.57 9.33 7.37
C ASN A 291 -1.85 8.68 8.72
N ALA A 292 -1.26 7.52 8.95
CA ALA A 292 -1.32 6.82 10.22
C ALA A 292 0.09 6.50 10.73
N LEU A 293 0.28 6.57 12.04
CA LEU A 293 1.43 5.98 12.68
C LEU A 293 1.08 4.54 13.03
N ILE A 294 1.79 3.61 12.43
CA ILE A 294 1.57 2.18 12.62
C ILE A 294 2.82 1.53 13.20
N THR A 295 2.65 0.53 14.04
CA THR A 295 3.72 -0.34 14.50
C THR A 295 3.51 -1.72 13.87
N ARG A 296 4.46 -2.15 13.05
CA ARG A 296 4.41 -3.47 12.44
C ARG A 296 4.72 -4.55 13.46
N HIS A 297 3.98 -5.63 13.39
CA HIS A 297 4.32 -6.86 14.10
C HIS A 297 5.31 -7.66 13.26
N VAL A 298 6.38 -8.11 13.86
CA VAL A 298 7.49 -8.81 13.20
C VAL A 298 7.90 -10.04 14.02
N ILE A 299 8.62 -10.95 13.39
CA ILE A 299 9.25 -12.09 14.03
C ILE A 299 10.47 -11.64 14.83
N SER A 300 10.97 -12.52 15.69
CA SER A 300 12.18 -12.28 16.48
C SER A 300 13.03 -13.54 16.59
N TYR A 301 14.21 -13.42 17.18
CA TYR A 301 15.10 -14.55 17.41
C TYR A 301 15.41 -14.68 18.90
N ASN A 302 15.36 -15.89 19.39
CA ASN A 302 15.68 -16.19 20.80
C ASN A 302 17.14 -16.65 20.90
N MET A 303 18.00 -15.79 21.44
CA MET A 303 19.44 -16.04 21.61
C MET A 303 19.74 -17.26 22.52
N THR A 304 18.85 -17.59 23.45
CA THR A 304 19.05 -18.72 24.39
C THR A 304 18.75 -20.04 23.71
N THR A 305 17.66 -20.15 22.96
CA THR A 305 17.27 -21.36 22.24
C THR A 305 17.88 -21.48 20.87
N GLN A 306 18.48 -20.40 20.37
CA GLN A 306 19.02 -20.24 19.01
C GLN A 306 18.00 -20.60 17.93
N GLN A 307 16.76 -20.11 18.10
CA GLN A 307 15.65 -20.37 17.16
C GLN A 307 14.91 -19.09 16.83
N VAL A 308 14.40 -19.01 15.60
CA VAL A 308 13.49 -17.95 15.16
C VAL A 308 12.13 -18.16 15.82
N ASP A 309 11.62 -17.12 16.47
CA ASP A 309 10.25 -17.08 17.00
C ASP A 309 9.35 -16.39 15.95
N TYR A 310 8.56 -17.17 15.24
CA TYR A 310 7.63 -16.72 14.23
C TYR A 310 6.36 -16.05 14.79
N THR A 311 6.24 -15.94 16.12
CA THR A 311 5.15 -15.20 16.76
C THR A 311 5.29 -13.71 16.49
N LEU A 312 4.34 -13.15 15.77
CA LEU A 312 4.34 -11.74 15.40
C LEU A 312 4.12 -10.84 16.63
N ARG A 313 5.07 -9.94 16.90
CA ARG A 313 5.02 -8.98 18.01
C ARG A 313 5.43 -7.59 17.55
N PRO A 314 4.89 -6.52 18.17
CA PRO A 314 5.32 -5.17 17.85
C PRO A 314 6.78 -4.97 18.22
N SER A 315 7.60 -4.54 17.27
CA SER A 315 9.01 -4.21 17.50
C SER A 315 9.44 -3.01 16.67
N ARG A 316 10.42 -2.28 17.21
CA ARG A 316 11.14 -1.19 16.53
C ARG A 316 12.63 -1.50 16.41
N LYS A 317 13.08 -2.66 16.89
CA LYS A 317 14.48 -3.06 16.84
C LYS A 317 14.90 -3.38 15.42
N PHE A 318 16.04 -2.83 15.00
CA PHE A 318 16.52 -3.04 13.64
C PHE A 318 16.73 -4.54 13.33
N ALA A 319 17.20 -5.33 14.30
CA ALA A 319 17.46 -6.76 14.10
C ALA A 319 16.17 -7.55 13.82
N ASP A 320 15.09 -7.29 14.58
CA ASP A 320 13.79 -7.93 14.33
C ASP A 320 13.23 -7.54 12.97
N ILE A 321 13.38 -6.25 12.60
CA ILE A 321 12.90 -5.73 11.32
C ILE A 321 13.74 -6.26 10.15
N ALA A 322 15.06 -6.35 10.31
CA ALA A 322 15.96 -6.95 9.33
C ALA A 322 15.63 -8.43 9.10
N LEU A 323 15.49 -9.19 10.18
CA LEU A 323 15.13 -10.61 10.12
C LEU A 323 13.77 -10.81 9.42
N PHE A 324 12.76 -10.01 9.77
CA PHE A 324 11.44 -10.05 9.15
C PHE A 324 11.51 -9.73 7.65
N ASN A 325 12.25 -8.68 7.27
CA ASN A 325 12.38 -8.31 5.85
C ASN A 325 13.12 -9.39 5.05
N TRP A 326 14.13 -10.04 5.63
CA TRP A 326 14.87 -11.08 4.93
C TRP A 326 14.06 -12.36 4.77
N LEU A 327 13.55 -12.93 5.89
CA LEU A 327 12.87 -14.23 5.90
C LEU A 327 11.43 -14.17 5.37
N VAL A 328 10.66 -13.15 5.78
CA VAL A 328 9.21 -13.10 5.49
C VAL A 328 8.93 -12.31 4.23
N VAL A 329 9.45 -11.09 4.12
CA VAL A 329 9.19 -10.25 2.93
C VAL A 329 10.02 -10.73 1.74
N GLY A 330 11.30 -10.99 1.94
CA GLY A 330 12.24 -11.44 0.92
C GLY A 330 12.17 -12.95 0.63
N GLN A 331 11.46 -13.72 1.47
CA GLN A 331 11.32 -15.18 1.35
C GLN A 331 12.67 -15.92 1.22
N GLN A 332 13.70 -15.38 1.88
CA GLN A 332 15.03 -15.99 1.87
C GLN A 332 15.14 -17.06 2.97
N PRO A 333 15.97 -18.11 2.77
CA PRO A 333 16.15 -19.15 3.77
C PRO A 333 16.94 -18.63 4.99
N GLU A 334 16.71 -19.21 6.17
CA GLU A 334 17.45 -18.88 7.40
C GLU A 334 18.97 -19.09 7.26
N SER A 335 19.39 -20.05 6.45
CA SER A 335 20.81 -20.35 6.19
C SER A 335 21.55 -19.27 5.38
N SER A 336 20.83 -18.32 4.78
CA SER A 336 21.43 -17.25 3.98
C SER A 336 21.69 -15.95 4.75
N ILE A 337 21.51 -15.95 6.06
CA ILE A 337 21.73 -14.81 6.95
C ILE A 337 22.35 -15.23 8.27
N ASP A 338 23.35 -14.48 8.75
CA ASP A 338 23.92 -14.67 10.09
C ASP A 338 22.99 -14.07 11.16
N ILE A 339 21.97 -14.85 11.55
CA ILE A 339 20.98 -14.43 12.55
C ILE A 339 21.64 -14.22 13.91
N TYR A 340 22.56 -15.10 14.30
CA TYR A 340 23.21 -15.02 15.60
C TYR A 340 24.07 -13.76 15.73
N GLY A 341 24.90 -13.45 14.73
CA GLY A 341 25.70 -12.23 14.69
C GLY A 341 24.85 -10.96 14.68
N LEU A 342 23.72 -10.95 13.92
CA LEU A 342 22.78 -9.86 13.92
C LEU A 342 22.25 -9.54 15.33
N TYR A 343 21.84 -10.57 16.09
CA TYR A 343 21.29 -10.39 17.43
C TYR A 343 22.36 -10.17 18.51
N GLN A 344 23.60 -10.60 18.31
CA GLN A 344 24.72 -10.17 19.14
C GLN A 344 24.93 -8.66 19.05
N ILE A 345 24.90 -8.11 17.83
CA ILE A 345 25.00 -6.66 17.62
C ILE A 345 23.81 -5.93 18.28
N GLN A 346 22.58 -6.47 18.17
CA GLN A 346 21.44 -5.89 18.87
C GLN A 346 21.62 -5.89 20.38
N ALA A 347 22.16 -6.96 20.95
CA ALA A 347 22.42 -7.04 22.38
C ALA A 347 23.49 -6.04 22.85
N GLU A 348 24.54 -5.84 22.06
CA GLU A 348 25.56 -4.79 22.32
C GLU A 348 24.93 -3.39 22.34
N ILE A 349 24.06 -3.11 21.37
CA ILE A 349 23.35 -1.82 21.28
C ILE A 349 22.41 -1.66 22.48
N ASP A 350 21.63 -2.70 22.81
CA ASP A 350 20.71 -2.68 23.97
C ASP A 350 21.46 -2.45 25.30
N ALA A 351 22.69 -2.93 25.41
CA ALA A 351 23.54 -2.72 26.60
C ALA A 351 24.00 -1.25 26.76
N ILE A 352 24.09 -0.51 25.66
CA ILE A 352 24.42 0.93 25.66
C ILE A 352 23.14 1.75 25.86
N ASP A 353 22.26 1.72 24.89
CA ASP A 353 20.92 2.32 24.92
C ASP A 353 20.06 1.70 23.78
N PRO A 354 18.92 1.06 24.11
CA PRO A 354 18.06 0.42 23.12
C PRO A 354 17.58 1.37 22.00
N ARG A 355 17.49 2.67 22.30
CA ARG A 355 17.04 3.69 21.33
C ARG A 355 17.98 3.84 20.13
N LEU A 356 19.23 3.43 20.26
CA LEU A 356 20.23 3.47 19.18
C LEU A 356 19.98 2.44 18.09
N GLY A 357 19.18 1.42 18.39
CA GLY A 357 18.80 0.36 17.43
C GLY A 357 17.38 0.48 16.90
N TYR A 358 16.68 1.61 17.06
CA TYR A 358 15.33 1.77 16.56
C TYR A 358 15.33 2.13 15.06
N PHE A 359 14.38 1.51 14.35
CA PHE A 359 14.10 1.80 12.95
C PHE A 359 12.63 2.10 12.76
N ASP A 360 12.32 3.24 12.17
CA ASP A 360 10.96 3.76 12.00
C ASP A 360 10.77 4.30 10.57
N PHE A 361 10.48 3.41 9.63
CA PHE A 361 10.34 3.79 8.22
C PHE A 361 9.25 2.97 7.53
N THR A 362 8.74 3.48 6.43
CA THR A 362 7.85 2.77 5.52
C THR A 362 8.52 2.72 4.14
N PHE A 363 8.76 1.54 3.64
CA PHE A 363 9.16 1.35 2.25
C PHE A 363 7.90 1.40 1.39
N ASP A 364 7.64 2.57 0.83
CA ASP A 364 6.50 2.86 -0.05
C ASP A 364 6.86 2.81 -1.54
N ASP A 365 8.12 2.59 -1.84
CA ASP A 365 8.63 2.38 -3.19
C ASP A 365 8.78 0.88 -3.46
N GLU A 366 8.07 0.37 -4.46
CA GLU A 366 8.10 -1.05 -4.84
C GLU A 366 9.41 -1.44 -5.53
N ASP A 367 10.13 -0.48 -6.12
CA ASP A 367 11.36 -0.71 -6.87
C ASP A 367 12.60 -0.88 -5.96
N VAL A 368 12.47 -0.68 -4.64
CA VAL A 368 13.60 -0.86 -3.72
C VAL A 368 13.93 -2.33 -3.54
N SER A 369 15.15 -2.71 -3.93
CA SER A 369 15.66 -4.08 -3.79
C SER A 369 15.73 -4.52 -2.33
N LEU A 370 15.71 -5.84 -2.08
CA LEU A 370 15.85 -6.40 -0.74
C LEU A 370 17.19 -6.00 -0.10
N GLY A 371 18.28 -6.00 -0.87
CA GLY A 371 19.61 -5.56 -0.40
C GLY A 371 19.59 -4.11 0.09
N SER A 372 19.04 -3.19 -0.70
CA SER A 372 18.94 -1.78 -0.31
C SER A 372 18.02 -1.55 0.90
N ARG A 373 16.98 -2.37 1.08
CA ARG A 373 16.17 -2.36 2.31
C ARG A 373 16.99 -2.77 3.52
N MET A 374 17.78 -3.85 3.39
CA MET A 374 18.67 -4.32 4.46
C MET A 374 19.71 -3.27 4.84
N GLU A 375 20.38 -2.64 3.86
CA GLU A 375 21.30 -1.53 4.09
C GLU A 375 20.64 -0.38 4.86
N THR A 376 19.45 0.04 4.44
CA THR A 376 18.70 1.14 5.09
C THR A 376 18.30 0.79 6.53
N ILE A 377 17.86 -0.44 6.77
CA ILE A 377 17.48 -0.91 8.12
C ILE A 377 18.71 -0.92 9.03
N CYS A 378 19.80 -1.46 8.54
CA CYS A 378 21.03 -1.62 9.32
C CYS A 378 21.76 -0.29 9.55
N ASP A 379 21.73 0.66 8.60
CA ASP A 379 22.35 1.97 8.77
C ASP A 379 21.71 2.77 9.92
N ALA A 380 20.43 2.55 10.24
CA ALA A 380 19.79 3.16 11.41
C ALA A 380 20.53 2.85 12.71
N ALA A 381 21.06 1.66 12.84
CA ALA A 381 21.85 1.19 13.99
C ALA A 381 23.36 1.35 13.78
N SER A 382 23.78 1.97 12.68
CA SER A 382 25.18 2.07 12.25
C SER A 382 25.83 0.70 12.07
N VAL A 383 25.09 -0.19 11.45
CA VAL A 383 25.51 -1.54 11.08
C VAL A 383 25.65 -1.59 9.57
N SER A 384 26.78 -2.09 9.09
CA SER A 384 26.99 -2.37 7.66
C SER A 384 26.71 -3.83 7.38
N VAL A 385 26.16 -4.09 6.20
CA VAL A 385 25.90 -5.44 5.70
C VAL A 385 26.93 -5.81 4.65
N TYR A 386 27.32 -7.08 4.59
CA TYR A 386 28.22 -7.61 3.58
C TYR A 386 27.89 -9.07 3.29
N ASP A 387 28.31 -9.53 2.13
CA ASP A 387 28.20 -10.95 1.78
C ASP A 387 29.45 -11.69 2.25
N ASP A 388 29.26 -12.75 3.02
CA ASP A 388 30.31 -13.67 3.43
C ASP A 388 30.00 -15.07 2.86
N ASN A 389 30.53 -15.36 1.69
CA ASN A 389 30.35 -16.65 1.00
C ASN A 389 28.87 -17.04 0.76
N GLY A 390 28.02 -16.07 0.43
CA GLY A 390 26.59 -16.27 0.20
C GLY A 390 25.73 -16.17 1.45
N VAL A 391 26.31 -15.79 2.59
CA VAL A 391 25.62 -15.51 3.85
C VAL A 391 25.65 -14.01 4.12
N LEU A 392 24.48 -13.39 4.27
CA LEU A 392 24.36 -12.00 4.67
C LEU A 392 24.85 -11.81 6.09
N SER A 393 25.95 -11.11 6.26
CA SER A 393 26.63 -10.89 7.52
C SER A 393 26.68 -9.42 7.90
N PHE A 394 26.96 -9.13 9.17
CA PHE A 394 26.80 -7.80 9.75
C PHE A 394 28.03 -7.36 10.52
N THR A 395 28.38 -6.09 10.42
CA THR A 395 29.41 -5.47 11.25
C THR A 395 28.95 -4.12 11.78
N ARG A 396 29.12 -3.92 13.08
CA ARG A 396 28.74 -2.67 13.73
C ARG A 396 29.90 -1.68 13.73
N ASP A 397 29.60 -0.43 13.38
CA ASP A 397 30.49 0.71 13.62
C ASP A 397 30.42 1.10 15.11
N GLY A 398 31.22 0.43 15.92
CA GLY A 398 31.24 0.56 17.38
C GLY A 398 32.64 0.30 17.94
N LYS A 399 32.78 0.53 19.25
CA LYS A 399 34.02 0.23 19.97
C LYS A 399 34.37 -1.24 19.82
N LYS A 400 35.62 -1.52 19.42
CA LYS A 400 36.15 -2.88 19.31
C LYS A 400 37.01 -3.20 20.52
N THR A 401 36.94 -4.43 20.99
CA THR A 401 37.67 -4.91 22.16
C THR A 401 39.03 -5.49 21.83
N SER A 402 39.21 -6.03 20.62
CA SER A 402 40.44 -6.65 20.13
C SER A 402 40.58 -6.45 18.63
N ALA A 403 41.81 -6.45 18.15
CA ALA A 403 42.08 -6.48 16.73
C ALA A 403 41.75 -7.89 16.17
N ALA A 404 41.19 -7.95 14.96
CA ALA A 404 40.92 -9.21 14.28
C ALA A 404 42.19 -9.95 13.94
N THR A 405 43.21 -9.21 13.49
CA THR A 405 44.55 -9.77 13.20
C THR A 405 45.63 -8.69 13.24
N ILE A 406 46.91 -9.13 13.07
CA ILE A 406 48.06 -8.27 12.99
C ILE A 406 48.62 -8.36 11.57
N PHE A 407 48.75 -7.22 10.89
CA PHE A 407 49.46 -7.10 9.64
C PHE A 407 50.84 -6.48 9.88
N ASN A 408 51.91 -7.19 9.47
CA ASN A 408 53.26 -6.73 9.56
C ASN A 408 54.06 -7.13 8.31
N ARG A 409 55.37 -6.92 8.30
CA ARG A 409 56.24 -7.24 7.15
C ARG A 409 56.20 -8.71 6.71
N SER A 410 55.81 -9.64 7.58
CA SER A 410 55.77 -11.06 7.24
C SER A 410 54.55 -11.45 6.39
N ASN A 411 53.45 -10.67 6.43
CA ASN A 411 52.21 -10.98 5.75
C ASN A 411 51.68 -9.81 4.90
N THR A 412 52.49 -8.81 4.62
CA THR A 412 52.18 -7.69 3.70
C THR A 412 53.25 -7.56 2.63
N LYS A 413 52.84 -7.09 1.44
CA LYS A 413 53.75 -6.80 0.34
C LYS A 413 54.41 -5.44 0.55
N PRO A 414 55.75 -5.32 0.39
CA PRO A 414 56.45 -4.05 0.59
C PRO A 414 55.98 -2.92 -0.30
N ASP A 415 55.59 -3.24 -1.53
CA ASP A 415 55.22 -2.25 -2.56
C ASP A 415 53.78 -1.73 -2.40
N GLY A 416 53.00 -2.29 -1.48
CA GLY A 416 51.60 -1.94 -1.26
C GLY A 416 51.33 -1.00 -0.08
N TYR A 417 52.36 -0.49 0.58
CA TYR A 417 52.23 0.36 1.76
C TYR A 417 52.24 1.84 1.40
N SER A 418 51.20 2.56 1.81
CA SER A 418 51.20 4.02 1.81
C SER A 418 50.44 4.56 3.01
N LEU A 419 50.95 5.62 3.62
CA LEU A 419 50.35 6.34 4.71
C LEU A 419 50.11 7.79 4.30
N SER A 420 48.87 8.27 4.46
CA SER A 420 48.52 9.67 4.23
C SER A 420 47.89 10.27 5.48
N TYR A 421 48.14 11.55 5.70
CA TYR A 421 47.65 12.30 6.84
C TYR A 421 46.96 13.60 6.40
N ASP A 422 45.74 13.82 6.86
CA ASP A 422 45.01 15.05 6.64
C ASP A 422 45.41 16.12 7.66
N MET A 423 46.12 17.14 7.23
CA MET A 423 46.56 18.27 8.07
C MET A 423 45.36 19.09 8.59
N THR A 424 44.26 19.10 7.88
CA THR A 424 42.99 19.71 8.25
C THR A 424 41.98 18.63 8.61
N LEU A 425 40.77 19.01 9.04
CA LEU A 425 39.69 18.02 9.20
C LEU A 425 39.36 17.37 7.85
N PRO A 426 39.20 16.05 7.79
CA PRO A 426 38.96 15.29 6.56
C PRO A 426 37.87 15.91 5.69
N GLY A 427 38.12 16.06 4.39
CA GLY A 427 37.21 16.67 3.43
C GLY A 427 36.96 18.19 3.64
N GLY A 428 37.70 18.82 4.58
CA GLY A 428 37.56 20.23 4.92
C GLY A 428 36.23 20.55 5.58
N TYR A 429 35.56 19.57 6.19
CA TYR A 429 34.32 19.77 6.96
C TYR A 429 34.67 20.34 8.35
N ASP A 430 33.82 21.27 8.84
CA ASP A 430 33.95 21.85 10.18
C ASP A 430 32.84 21.39 11.13
N GLY A 431 32.08 20.38 10.74
CA GLY A 431 31.06 19.77 11.55
C GLY A 431 30.15 18.80 10.80
N VAL A 432 29.11 18.38 11.46
CA VAL A 432 28.16 17.36 10.96
C VAL A 432 26.73 17.83 11.11
N GLU A 433 25.93 17.52 10.10
CA GLU A 433 24.48 17.72 10.09
C GLU A 433 23.80 16.36 9.83
N VAL A 434 22.95 15.92 10.75
CA VAL A 434 22.12 14.72 10.58
C VAL A 434 20.66 15.14 10.48
N GLN A 435 20.05 14.77 9.37
CA GLN A 435 18.62 14.97 9.14
C GLN A 435 17.86 13.74 9.64
N TYR A 436 16.83 13.97 10.43
CA TYR A 436 15.97 12.92 10.96
C TYR A 436 14.49 13.33 10.88
N ARG A 437 13.58 12.43 11.20
CA ARG A 437 12.13 12.72 11.23
C ARG A 437 11.67 12.97 12.65
N ASN A 438 11.26 14.19 12.95
CA ASN A 438 10.75 14.57 14.27
C ASN A 438 9.41 13.84 14.55
N PRO A 439 9.29 13.07 15.66
CA PRO A 439 8.08 12.31 15.96
C PRO A 439 6.84 13.15 16.25
N ASP A 440 7.04 14.36 16.81
CA ASP A 440 5.93 15.22 17.25
C ASP A 440 5.30 15.98 16.08
N THR A 441 6.13 16.46 15.16
CA THR A 441 5.69 17.26 14.01
C THR A 441 5.52 16.43 12.74
N ASN A 442 6.06 15.21 12.72
CA ASN A 442 6.19 14.33 11.56
C ASN A 442 6.88 15.00 10.35
N LYS A 443 7.70 16.02 10.62
CA LYS A 443 8.49 16.74 9.62
C LYS A 443 9.97 16.39 9.75
N GLN A 444 10.72 16.72 8.71
CA GLN A 444 12.17 16.67 8.75
C GLN A 444 12.70 17.71 9.75
N ASP A 445 13.68 17.30 10.53
CA ASP A 445 14.38 18.12 11.51
C ASP A 445 15.88 17.79 11.48
N PHE A 446 16.72 18.60 12.09
CA PHE A 446 18.16 18.51 11.96
C PHE A 446 18.84 18.54 13.31
N VAL A 447 19.85 17.68 13.48
CA VAL A 447 20.83 17.78 14.55
C VAL A 447 22.13 18.28 13.92
N ARG A 448 22.72 19.33 14.51
CA ARG A 448 23.92 19.98 13.99
C ARG A 448 24.96 20.18 15.08
N TYR A 449 26.17 19.76 14.78
CA TYR A 449 27.34 20.02 15.62
C TYR A 449 28.45 20.61 14.78
N ARG A 450 29.12 21.63 15.35
CA ARG A 450 30.32 22.24 14.79
C ARG A 450 31.55 21.87 15.62
N ILE A 451 32.69 21.79 14.97
CA ILE A 451 33.99 21.50 15.58
C ILE A 451 34.75 22.82 15.73
N SER A 452 35.23 23.12 16.94
CA SER A 452 36.10 24.25 17.20
C SER A 452 37.36 23.76 17.92
N GLY A 453 38.48 23.69 17.21
CA GLY A 453 39.63 22.97 17.68
C GLY A 453 39.32 21.48 17.82
N ASN A 454 39.45 20.91 19.00
CA ASN A 454 39.09 19.55 19.34
C ASN A 454 37.77 19.44 20.13
N THR A 455 37.01 20.56 20.23
CA THR A 455 35.75 20.60 21.00
C THR A 455 34.57 20.54 20.03
N ILE A 456 33.58 19.72 20.37
CA ILE A 456 32.32 19.60 19.64
C ILE A 456 31.27 20.44 20.32
N ILE A 457 30.63 21.35 19.61
CA ILE A 457 29.66 22.30 20.11
C ILE A 457 28.37 22.17 19.29
N GLU A 458 27.21 22.10 19.97
CA GLU A 458 25.94 22.15 19.28
C GLU A 458 25.75 23.48 18.53
N GLY A 459 25.44 23.45 17.28
CA GLY A 459 25.25 24.60 16.40
C GLY A 459 25.59 24.29 14.94
N SER A 460 25.19 25.19 14.05
CA SER A 460 25.38 25.02 12.63
C SER A 460 26.85 25.19 12.21
N PRO A 461 27.48 24.20 11.57
CA PRO A 461 28.78 24.33 10.94
C PRO A 461 28.70 25.20 9.68
N ALA A 462 29.83 25.75 9.24
CA ALA A 462 29.92 26.48 7.98
C ALA A 462 29.93 25.50 6.78
N LYS A 463 30.61 24.36 6.93
CA LYS A 463 30.67 23.28 5.93
C LYS A 463 30.40 21.93 6.61
N ALA A 464 29.13 21.52 6.64
CA ALA A 464 28.70 20.27 7.26
C ALA A 464 28.96 19.04 6.39
N LYS A 465 29.43 17.95 7.02
CA LYS A 465 29.25 16.60 6.49
C LYS A 465 27.80 16.18 6.78
N LYS A 466 27.01 15.92 5.73
CA LYS A 466 25.57 15.69 5.84
C LYS A 466 25.22 14.22 5.81
N PHE A 467 24.27 13.82 6.66
CA PHE A 467 23.69 12.50 6.69
C PHE A 467 22.16 12.60 6.67
N GLU A 468 21.51 11.81 5.84
CA GLU A 468 20.03 11.73 5.75
C GLU A 468 19.56 10.43 6.38
N MET A 469 18.99 10.53 7.59
CA MET A 469 18.48 9.39 8.35
C MET A 469 16.97 9.51 8.55
N LEU A 470 16.19 9.59 7.45
CA LEU A 470 14.74 9.76 7.49
C LEU A 470 14.00 8.56 8.11
N TYR A 471 14.68 7.43 8.25
CA TYR A 471 14.25 6.20 8.95
C TYR A 471 14.49 6.26 10.47
N VAL A 472 15.06 7.35 10.99
CA VAL A 472 15.23 7.61 12.42
C VAL A 472 14.22 8.65 12.87
N ARG A 473 13.44 8.33 13.89
CA ARG A 473 12.47 9.24 14.53
C ARG A 473 12.85 9.65 15.94
N ASN A 474 14.08 9.41 16.32
CA ASN A 474 14.60 9.71 17.66
C ASN A 474 15.76 10.69 17.57
N ARG A 475 15.59 11.89 18.16
CA ARG A 475 16.63 12.92 18.19
C ARG A 475 17.91 12.44 18.88
N PHE A 476 17.79 11.58 19.90
CA PHE A 476 18.94 11.00 20.61
C PHE A 476 19.81 10.17 19.66
N GLN A 477 19.22 9.26 18.90
CA GLN A 477 19.93 8.43 17.92
C GLN A 477 20.61 9.29 16.82
N ALA A 478 19.92 10.30 16.32
CA ALA A 478 20.49 11.24 15.35
C ALA A 478 21.66 12.05 15.94
N ALA A 479 21.55 12.46 17.22
CA ALA A 479 22.61 13.18 17.93
C ALA A 479 23.83 12.32 18.16
N GLU A 480 23.66 11.06 18.57
CA GLU A 480 24.77 10.11 18.76
C GLU A 480 25.52 9.85 17.44
N ARG A 481 24.78 9.68 16.32
CA ARG A 481 25.42 9.58 15.00
C ARG A 481 26.24 10.84 14.67
N ALA A 482 25.66 12.02 14.88
CA ALA A 482 26.33 13.28 14.58
C ALA A 482 27.59 13.48 15.44
N LEU A 483 27.50 13.18 16.74
CA LEU A 483 28.65 13.28 17.67
C LEU A 483 29.76 12.30 17.28
N ARG A 484 29.42 11.05 16.97
CA ARG A 484 30.39 10.04 16.55
C ARG A 484 31.10 10.46 15.24
N GLU A 485 30.37 10.98 14.26
CA GLU A 485 30.95 11.47 13.03
C GLU A 485 31.83 12.72 13.24
N CYS A 486 31.45 13.61 14.16
CA CYS A 486 32.33 14.71 14.56
C CYS A 486 33.63 14.22 15.21
N ARG A 487 33.54 13.24 16.14
CA ARG A 487 34.72 12.62 16.75
C ARG A 487 35.59 11.93 15.71
N ARG A 488 34.99 11.28 14.71
CA ARG A 488 35.70 10.66 13.59
C ARG A 488 36.48 11.70 12.78
N LEU A 489 35.91 12.88 12.51
CA LEU A 489 36.62 13.98 11.85
C LEU A 489 37.83 14.46 12.67
N ILE A 490 37.76 14.37 14.01
CA ILE A 490 38.86 14.80 14.90
C ILE A 490 39.95 13.74 15.04
N TYR A 491 39.55 12.46 15.27
CA TYR A 491 40.43 11.38 15.72
C TYR A 491 40.76 10.33 14.66
N SER A 492 40.25 10.46 13.43
CA SER A 492 40.57 9.57 12.31
C SER A 492 41.04 10.43 11.13
N ARG A 493 42.32 10.83 11.17
CA ARG A 493 42.93 11.70 10.16
C ARG A 493 43.94 11.00 9.27
N MET A 494 44.31 9.80 9.64
CA MET A 494 45.26 9.00 8.87
C MET A 494 44.49 7.94 8.06
N THR A 495 44.97 7.75 6.85
CA THR A 495 44.55 6.67 5.98
C THR A 495 45.77 5.87 5.55
N MET A 496 45.72 4.57 5.68
CA MET A 496 46.79 3.66 5.27
C MET A 496 46.27 2.71 4.19
N GLN A 497 47.11 2.44 3.23
CA GLN A 497 46.93 1.36 2.27
C GLN A 497 47.97 0.29 2.50
N VAL A 498 47.54 -0.96 2.56
CA VAL A 498 48.42 -2.11 2.65
C VAL A 498 47.95 -3.20 1.69
N THR A 499 48.90 -3.92 1.09
CA THR A 499 48.55 -5.14 0.36
C THR A 499 48.89 -6.32 1.25
N ALA A 500 47.87 -6.92 1.84
CA ALA A 500 48.00 -8.13 2.64
C ALA A 500 48.19 -9.36 1.74
N MET A 501 48.88 -10.36 2.23
CA MET A 501 48.96 -11.69 1.62
C MET A 501 47.65 -12.47 1.92
N ALA A 502 47.65 -13.79 1.94
CA ALA A 502 46.49 -14.64 2.15
C ALA A 502 45.65 -14.26 3.38
N ASP A 503 46.27 -13.76 4.44
CA ASP A 503 45.59 -13.30 5.65
C ASP A 503 44.59 -12.16 5.39
N GLY A 504 44.77 -11.40 4.32
CA GLY A 504 43.82 -10.36 3.92
C GLY A 504 42.47 -10.88 3.45
N GLU A 505 42.36 -12.15 3.11
CA GLU A 505 41.07 -12.77 2.74
C GLU A 505 40.15 -13.03 3.95
N TRP A 506 40.74 -13.19 5.13
CA TRP A 506 40.01 -13.56 6.37
C TRP A 506 39.44 -12.38 7.15
N VAL A 507 39.84 -11.16 6.82
CA VAL A 507 39.37 -9.95 7.48
C VAL A 507 38.26 -9.30 6.68
N ASN A 508 37.34 -8.61 7.37
CA ASN A 508 36.18 -7.98 6.74
C ASN A 508 36.21 -6.45 6.90
N ILE A 509 35.42 -5.77 6.07
CA ILE A 509 35.22 -4.32 6.19
C ILE A 509 34.60 -4.05 7.56
N GLY A 510 35.13 -3.05 8.28
CA GLY A 510 34.71 -2.71 9.64
C GLY A 510 35.48 -3.42 10.74
N ASP A 511 36.34 -4.40 10.40
CA ASP A 511 37.22 -5.01 11.40
C ASP A 511 38.31 -4.04 11.82
N MET A 512 38.66 -4.09 13.11
CA MET A 512 39.83 -3.43 13.63
C MET A 512 41.03 -4.37 13.47
N VAL A 513 42.12 -3.85 12.92
CA VAL A 513 43.37 -4.58 12.73
C VAL A 513 44.52 -3.81 13.36
N GLN A 514 45.56 -4.53 13.77
CA GLN A 514 46.79 -3.95 14.27
C GLN A 514 47.82 -3.92 13.13
N VAL A 515 48.24 -2.73 12.73
CA VAL A 515 49.26 -2.55 11.69
C VAL A 515 50.36 -1.65 12.26
N PRO A 516 51.43 -2.23 12.81
CA PRO A 516 52.57 -1.43 13.28
C PRO A 516 53.21 -0.68 12.12
N ASP A 517 53.57 0.57 12.35
CA ASP A 517 54.31 1.35 11.35
C ASP A 517 55.65 0.70 11.07
N THR A 518 55.85 0.35 9.82
CA THR A 518 57.05 -0.32 9.35
C THR A 518 58.34 0.49 9.63
N TYR A 519 58.21 1.81 9.73
CA TYR A 519 59.33 2.72 9.90
C TYR A 519 59.47 3.23 11.35
N ASP A 520 58.52 2.91 12.23
CA ASP A 520 58.59 3.26 13.65
C ASP A 520 59.32 2.15 14.43
N THR A 521 60.50 2.46 14.93
CA THR A 521 61.32 1.53 15.73
C THR A 521 60.71 1.23 17.10
N ASN A 522 59.71 1.97 17.53
CA ASN A 522 59.04 1.76 18.82
C ASN A 522 57.92 0.70 18.74
N GLN A 523 57.41 0.43 17.53
CA GLN A 523 56.42 -0.62 17.26
C GLN A 523 57.14 -1.84 16.68
N GLN A 524 57.60 -2.73 17.55
CA GLN A 524 58.36 -3.89 17.15
C GLN A 524 57.41 -5.07 16.87
N ALA A 525 57.58 -5.71 15.72
CA ALA A 525 56.71 -6.76 15.26
C ALA A 525 57.44 -7.86 14.50
N GLY A 526 56.93 -9.07 14.52
CA GLY A 526 57.50 -10.22 13.85
C GLY A 526 56.57 -11.43 14.02
N TYR A 527 57.13 -12.63 13.95
CA TYR A 527 56.41 -13.87 14.20
C TYR A 527 57.07 -14.68 15.35
N ILE A 528 56.28 -15.62 15.93
CA ILE A 528 56.69 -16.48 17.01
C ILE A 528 57.42 -17.70 16.45
N VAL A 529 58.62 -17.93 16.94
CA VAL A 529 59.45 -19.08 16.56
C VAL A 529 59.23 -20.26 17.52
N SER A 530 59.18 -19.97 18.80
CA SER A 530 58.93 -21.03 19.81
C SER A 530 58.25 -20.46 21.06
N ARG A 531 57.61 -21.33 21.83
CA ARG A 531 57.02 -21.01 23.12
C ARG A 531 57.30 -22.11 24.15
N VAL A 532 57.82 -21.73 25.31
CA VAL A 532 57.96 -22.62 26.46
C VAL A 532 57.36 -21.92 27.68
N GLY A 533 56.15 -22.33 28.08
CA GLY A 533 55.42 -21.67 29.15
C GLY A 533 55.11 -20.21 28.85
N ASN A 534 55.67 -19.27 29.60
CA ASN A 534 55.53 -17.83 29.41
C ASN A 534 56.64 -17.21 28.57
N ASP A 535 57.64 -18.00 28.17
CA ASP A 535 58.77 -17.54 27.39
C ASP A 535 58.55 -17.77 25.88
N PHE A 536 58.59 -16.69 25.13
CA PHE A 536 58.39 -16.69 23.68
C PHE A 536 59.72 -16.35 22.99
N GLU A 537 60.08 -17.12 21.96
CA GLU A 537 61.16 -16.81 21.04
C GLU A 537 60.59 -16.17 19.78
N THR A 538 61.28 -15.16 19.27
CA THR A 538 60.78 -14.30 18.20
C THR A 538 61.74 -14.22 17.01
N SER A 539 61.17 -13.98 15.81
CA SER A 539 61.96 -13.81 14.58
C SER A 539 62.86 -12.58 14.61
N GLU A 540 62.49 -11.56 15.37
CA GLU A 540 63.22 -10.32 15.44
C GLU A 540 63.75 -10.05 16.84
N ARG A 541 64.85 -9.28 16.90
CA ARG A 541 65.37 -8.81 18.19
C ARG A 541 64.44 -7.78 18.81
N ILE A 542 64.20 -7.89 20.11
CA ILE A 542 63.34 -6.98 20.86
C ILE A 542 64.18 -6.03 21.71
N ASN A 543 63.96 -4.75 21.60
CA ASN A 543 64.53 -3.70 22.42
C ASN A 543 63.50 -3.20 23.44
N PHE A 544 63.69 -3.49 24.70
CA PHE A 544 62.78 -3.04 25.77
C PHE A 544 63.11 -1.62 26.21
N SER A 545 62.08 -0.76 26.25
CA SER A 545 62.17 0.61 26.75
C SER A 545 60.90 0.94 27.55
N GLY A 546 61.06 1.05 28.85
CA GLY A 546 59.91 1.31 29.72
C GLY A 546 58.95 0.10 29.89
N THR A 547 57.69 0.36 30.21
CA THR A 547 56.67 -0.68 30.33
C THR A 547 56.09 -1.00 28.95
N MET A 548 56.32 -2.22 28.49
CA MET A 548 55.86 -2.68 27.18
C MET A 548 54.79 -3.76 27.35
N PHE A 549 53.94 -3.81 26.34
CA PHE A 549 52.87 -4.79 26.24
C PHE A 549 53.01 -5.53 24.88
N VAL A 550 52.55 -6.77 24.88
CA VAL A 550 52.57 -7.63 23.68
C VAL A 550 51.15 -8.10 23.38
N GLN A 551 50.84 -8.17 22.11
CA GLN A 551 49.70 -8.88 21.51
C GLN A 551 50.26 -9.95 20.58
N VAL A 552 49.61 -11.14 20.59
CA VAL A 552 50.01 -12.28 19.76
C VAL A 552 48.79 -12.80 19.03
N THR A 553 48.93 -13.28 17.80
CA THR A 553 47.86 -13.99 17.12
C THR A 553 47.88 -15.47 17.43
N ASP A 554 46.69 -16.07 17.58
CA ASP A 554 46.53 -17.52 17.68
C ASP A 554 46.74 -18.21 16.31
N SER A 555 46.47 -19.53 16.26
CA SER A 555 46.59 -20.34 15.03
C SER A 555 45.59 -19.93 13.94
N PHE A 556 44.51 -19.23 14.27
CA PHE A 556 43.48 -18.73 13.36
C PHE A 556 43.71 -17.26 12.98
N GLY A 557 44.74 -16.63 13.53
CA GLY A 557 45.06 -15.23 13.26
C GLY A 557 44.37 -14.23 14.19
N ALA A 558 43.49 -14.68 15.10
CA ALA A 558 42.82 -13.81 16.06
C ALA A 558 43.79 -13.26 17.11
N THR A 559 43.69 -11.95 17.37
CA THR A 559 44.62 -11.26 18.27
C THR A 559 44.22 -11.41 19.74
N THR A 560 45.19 -11.70 20.60
CA THR A 560 44.98 -11.73 22.06
C THR A 560 44.76 -10.31 22.61
N ALA A 561 44.29 -10.26 23.87
CA ALA A 561 44.40 -9.04 24.68
C ALA A 561 45.88 -8.63 24.87
N ARG A 562 46.10 -7.41 25.36
CA ARG A 562 47.42 -6.90 25.70
C ARG A 562 47.93 -7.51 27.02
N TYR A 563 49.11 -8.06 26.97
CA TYR A 563 49.79 -8.61 28.15
C TYR A 563 51.07 -7.86 28.42
N PRO A 564 51.41 -7.54 29.70
CA PRO A 564 52.69 -6.98 30.04
C PRO A 564 53.82 -7.93 29.60
N ALA A 565 54.82 -7.37 28.95
CA ALA A 565 55.99 -8.08 28.44
C ALA A 565 57.26 -7.63 29.13
N SER A 566 58.12 -8.59 29.41
CA SER A 566 59.46 -8.35 30.01
C SER A 566 60.54 -9.01 29.17
N PRO A 567 61.79 -8.48 29.24
CA PRO A 567 62.89 -9.07 28.50
C PRO A 567 63.25 -10.45 29.06
N ARG A 568 63.68 -11.37 28.20
CA ARG A 568 64.26 -12.65 28.63
C ARG A 568 65.70 -12.44 29.02
N ALA A 569 66.17 -13.22 30.00
CA ALA A 569 67.55 -13.14 30.47
C ALA A 569 68.55 -13.87 29.54
N ASP A 570 68.05 -14.84 28.79
CA ASP A 570 68.86 -15.78 27.99
C ASP A 570 69.00 -15.35 26.54
N THR A 571 68.12 -14.51 26.02
CA THR A 571 68.14 -14.06 24.62
C THR A 571 67.54 -12.67 24.46
N ALA A 572 68.03 -11.93 23.46
CA ALA A 572 67.41 -10.71 23.01
C ALA A 572 66.34 -10.92 21.91
N PHE A 573 66.19 -12.18 21.44
CA PHE A 573 65.19 -12.57 20.46
C PHE A 573 64.01 -13.22 21.16
N GLY A 574 63.32 -12.49 22.04
CA GLY A 574 62.18 -13.01 22.75
C GLY A 574 61.70 -12.13 23.90
N PHE A 575 60.58 -12.52 24.48
CA PHE A 575 59.96 -11.87 25.62
C PHE A 575 59.34 -12.90 26.56
N THR A 576 59.11 -12.51 27.79
CA THR A 576 58.33 -13.26 28.76
C THR A 576 57.00 -12.53 29.01
N ALA A 577 55.85 -13.22 28.82
CA ALA A 577 54.50 -12.69 29.06
C ALA A 577 53.54 -13.79 29.52
N ALA A 578 52.63 -13.46 30.47
CA ALA A 578 51.66 -14.40 31.01
C ALA A 578 50.42 -14.52 30.05
N ILE A 579 50.65 -14.90 28.81
CA ILE A 579 49.61 -15.13 27.81
C ILE A 579 48.97 -16.49 28.06
N PRO A 580 47.62 -16.62 28.10
CA PRO A 580 46.94 -17.89 28.22
C PRO A 580 47.43 -18.95 27.27
N ASN A 581 47.17 -20.21 27.54
CA ASN A 581 47.56 -21.29 26.64
C ASN A 581 46.63 -21.25 25.40
N ILE A 582 47.08 -20.57 24.36
CA ILE A 582 46.43 -20.50 23.06
C ILE A 582 47.21 -21.39 22.09
N GLU A 583 46.50 -21.89 21.09
CA GLU A 583 47.12 -22.61 19.97
C GLU A 583 47.89 -21.64 19.09
N LEU A 584 49.14 -21.97 18.76
CA LEU A 584 50.03 -21.11 17.94
C LEU A 584 50.51 -21.89 16.73
N ASN A 585 50.55 -21.21 15.59
CA ASN A 585 51.28 -21.68 14.43
C ASN A 585 52.74 -21.25 14.59
N LEU A 586 53.60 -22.19 14.98
CA LEU A 586 55.02 -21.93 15.18
C LEU A 586 55.77 -22.10 13.84
N PHE A 587 56.63 -21.18 13.50
CA PHE A 587 57.43 -21.27 12.29
C PHE A 587 58.41 -22.45 12.36
N ASP A 588 58.26 -23.41 11.46
CA ASP A 588 59.12 -24.62 11.37
C ASP A 588 60.07 -24.62 10.18
N GLY A 589 60.01 -23.58 9.35
CA GLY A 589 60.87 -23.42 8.17
C GLY A 589 60.36 -24.07 6.89
N PHE A 590 59.24 -24.85 6.94
CA PHE A 590 58.73 -25.60 5.78
C PHE A 590 57.22 -25.55 5.62
N ASP A 591 56.48 -26.06 6.58
CA ASP A 591 55.02 -26.32 6.40
C ASP A 591 54.14 -25.16 6.87
N VAL A 592 54.63 -24.31 7.77
CA VAL A 592 53.86 -23.20 8.32
C VAL A 592 54.07 -21.96 7.47
N GLN A 593 53.13 -21.64 6.58
CA GLN A 593 53.18 -20.46 5.71
C GLN A 593 52.71 -19.18 6.43
N SER A 594 51.87 -19.29 7.45
CA SER A 594 51.34 -18.17 8.21
C SER A 594 51.59 -18.38 9.71
N PRO A 595 52.79 -18.12 10.22
CA PRO A 595 53.12 -18.27 11.62
C PRO A 595 52.38 -17.23 12.47
N SER A 596 52.09 -17.56 13.74
CA SER A 596 51.55 -16.65 14.74
C SER A 596 52.47 -15.44 14.90
N ARG A 597 51.89 -14.24 14.86
CA ARG A 597 52.56 -12.95 14.85
C ARG A 597 52.49 -12.30 16.23
N TYR A 598 53.43 -11.39 16.44
CA TYR A 598 53.39 -10.53 17.61
C TYR A 598 53.61 -9.06 17.22
N VAL A 599 53.10 -8.18 18.07
CA VAL A 599 53.50 -6.78 18.14
C VAL A 599 53.77 -6.43 19.60
N ILE A 600 54.87 -5.77 19.86
CA ILE A 600 55.31 -5.36 21.18
C ILE A 600 55.69 -3.87 21.18
N ALA A 601 55.07 -3.10 22.06
CA ALA A 601 55.28 -1.66 22.19
C ALA A 601 54.75 -1.15 23.55
N THR A 602 54.88 0.14 23.80
CA THR A 602 54.15 0.79 24.88
C THR A 602 52.66 0.80 24.59
N SER A 603 51.81 1.01 25.62
CA SER A 603 50.37 1.03 25.40
C SER A 603 49.93 2.13 24.41
N GLN A 604 50.60 3.28 24.44
CA GLN A 604 50.32 4.40 23.54
C GLN A 604 50.68 4.06 22.07
N GLU A 605 51.79 3.41 21.87
CA GLU A 605 52.22 2.98 20.53
C GLU A 605 51.32 1.88 19.95
N LEU A 606 50.84 0.97 20.81
CA LEU A 606 49.86 -0.03 20.39
C LEU A 606 48.50 0.59 20.01
N ASP A 607 48.10 1.67 20.68
CA ASP A 607 46.90 2.42 20.29
C ASP A 607 47.08 3.12 18.94
N ALA A 608 48.25 3.68 18.69
CA ALA A 608 48.57 4.35 17.42
C ALA A 608 48.65 3.38 16.22
N GLY A 609 48.87 2.08 16.47
CA GLY A 609 48.90 1.04 15.45
C GLY A 609 47.53 0.40 15.14
N GLN A 610 46.43 0.95 15.64
CA GLN A 610 45.08 0.40 15.42
C GLN A 610 44.40 1.07 14.22
N TRP A 611 43.84 0.22 13.35
CA TRP A 611 43.22 0.67 12.12
C TRP A 611 41.88 -0.05 11.89
N THR A 612 40.94 0.62 11.23
CA THR A 612 39.69 0.01 10.76
C THR A 612 39.74 -0.21 9.26
N ILE A 613 39.36 -1.38 8.78
CA ILE A 613 39.28 -1.67 7.35
C ILE A 613 38.07 -0.95 6.78
N THR A 614 38.30 -0.06 5.81
CA THR A 614 37.26 0.71 5.13
C THR A 614 37.00 0.20 3.72
N ALA A 615 37.96 -0.43 3.09
CA ALA A 615 37.77 -1.10 1.81
C ALA A 615 38.71 -2.32 1.69
N LYS A 616 38.23 -3.34 0.98
CA LYS A 616 38.91 -4.62 0.74
C LYS A 616 38.76 -4.97 -0.73
N GLN A 617 39.86 -5.24 -1.40
CA GLN A 617 39.88 -5.61 -2.81
C GLN A 617 40.85 -6.79 -3.04
N PRO A 618 40.35 -8.03 -3.11
CA PRO A 618 41.12 -9.20 -3.49
C PRO A 618 41.65 -9.09 -4.93
N ASP A 619 42.91 -9.52 -5.17
CA ASP A 619 43.51 -9.51 -6.50
C ASP A 619 43.32 -10.83 -7.28
N GLY A 620 42.72 -11.83 -6.65
CA GLY A 620 42.51 -13.17 -7.22
C GLY A 620 43.81 -14.01 -7.34
N LYS A 621 44.93 -13.52 -6.77
CA LYS A 621 46.24 -14.17 -6.80
C LYS A 621 46.80 -14.42 -5.39
N GLY A 622 45.96 -14.45 -4.38
CA GLY A 622 46.32 -14.68 -2.99
C GLY A 622 46.85 -13.44 -2.28
N SER A 623 46.54 -12.22 -2.79
CA SER A 623 46.72 -11.00 -2.04
C SER A 623 45.50 -10.09 -2.08
N THR A 624 45.39 -9.24 -1.09
CA THR A 624 44.24 -8.36 -0.89
C THR A 624 44.69 -6.95 -0.57
N ALA A 625 44.31 -5.98 -1.40
CA ALA A 625 44.52 -4.58 -1.09
C ALA A 625 43.50 -4.12 -0.04
N LEU A 626 44.00 -3.57 1.05
CA LEU A 626 43.22 -3.05 2.16
C LEU A 626 43.42 -1.54 2.25
N THR A 627 42.29 -0.81 2.38
CA THR A 627 42.32 0.61 2.77
C THR A 627 41.86 0.68 4.22
N LEU A 628 42.68 1.35 5.02
CA LEU A 628 42.55 1.41 6.46
C LEU A 628 42.36 2.88 6.90
N ALA A 629 41.45 3.13 7.80
CA ALA A 629 41.33 4.42 8.49
C ALA A 629 41.79 4.28 9.94
N GLU A 630 42.41 5.32 10.46
CA GLU A 630 42.86 5.37 11.85
C GLU A 630 41.72 5.07 12.81
N TYR A 631 41.90 4.12 13.72
CA TYR A 631 40.98 3.76 14.78
C TYR A 631 41.35 4.46 16.09
N SER A 632 40.33 4.96 16.79
CA SER A 632 40.48 5.46 18.16
C SER A 632 39.25 5.19 18.98
N ASP A 633 39.45 4.71 20.21
CA ASP A 633 38.35 4.53 21.19
C ASP A 633 37.61 5.85 21.48
N LEU A 634 38.28 7.00 21.30
CA LEU A 634 37.70 8.32 21.52
C LEU A 634 36.55 8.63 20.54
N ILE A 635 36.45 7.91 19.42
CA ILE A 635 35.35 8.04 18.48
C ILE A 635 34.02 7.54 19.10
N TYR A 636 34.11 6.57 20.00
CA TYR A 636 32.97 5.81 20.55
C TYR A 636 32.69 6.12 22.03
N GLN A 637 33.06 7.30 22.50
CA GLN A 637 32.83 7.77 23.87
C GLN A 637 31.40 8.27 24.11
#